data_98bcc24db47fd7441a23c64831a3a5cd
#
_entry.id   98bcc24db47fd7441a23c64831a3a5cd
#
_cell.length_a   1.000
_cell.length_b   1.000
_cell.length_c   1.000
_cell.angle_alpha   90.00
_cell.angle_beta   90.00
_cell.angle_gamma   90.00
#
_symmetry.space_group_name_H-M   'P 1'
#
loop_
_entity.id
_entity.type
_entity.pdbx_description
1 polymer ?
#
loop_
_entity_poly.entity_id
_entity_poly.type
_entity_poly.pdbx_seq_one_letter_code
_entity_poly.pdbx_strand_id
1 'polypeptide(L)'
;MDKIIIHGGKPLKGEVTLSGAKNAVLPIMAASLLVGGTTHISRVPDLRDTRTMIKLLELVGAKTRLKGNDLWIDSEHVDTPVAPYDLVKTMRASFYVLGPLLARFGETKVSLPGGCAWGPRPVDYHLRGLELLGAKVTLEKGYIHAKAKRLKGNHIHFDFPSVGATGNILMAAVTAHGTTVIENAACEPEIVQLCQFLNLMGGKITRIGAHKISVEGVKELSPSDVSIIPDRIEAGTFLIAGAALGEVTVLGGEPGHLKVLLEKLEQTGAKIKISGKKISVRKSDVILPVDVTTAVFPGYPTDLQAQWIALMTIAKGDSVVTDTVYHDRFSHVPELNRLGAEIQVSDNVACIKGRKHLVGAPVMSTDIRASASLIVGGLMAQGKTEISRVYHIDRGYEKIEEKFNSLGADITRLN
;
A
#
# COMPACT_ATOMS: atom_id res chain seq x y z
N MET A 1 -19.08 -10.12 -14.51
CA MET A 1 -17.81 -9.58 -13.95
C MET A 1 -17.83 -8.10 -14.17
N ASP A 2 -17.64 -7.36 -13.09
CA ASP A 2 -17.64 -5.91 -13.14
C ASP A 2 -16.59 -5.38 -14.12
N LYS A 3 -16.98 -4.33 -14.82
CA LYS A 3 -16.13 -3.59 -15.76
C LYS A 3 -16.19 -2.10 -15.44
N ILE A 4 -15.14 -1.38 -15.76
CA ILE A 4 -15.12 0.08 -15.74
C ILE A 4 -15.08 0.58 -17.18
N ILE A 5 -16.00 1.48 -17.52
CA ILE A 5 -16.06 2.18 -18.81
C ILE A 5 -15.62 3.62 -18.55
N ILE A 6 -14.68 4.11 -19.36
CA ILE A 6 -14.16 5.48 -19.29
C ILE A 6 -14.35 6.14 -20.65
N HIS A 7 -15.05 7.26 -20.69
CA HIS A 7 -15.05 8.17 -21.82
C HIS A 7 -14.02 9.27 -21.56
N GLY A 8 -12.80 9.08 -22.11
CA GLY A 8 -11.66 9.91 -21.82
C GLY A 8 -11.63 11.26 -22.56
N GLY A 9 -10.56 12.01 -22.36
CA GLY A 9 -10.34 13.31 -22.98
C GLY A 9 -11.02 14.50 -22.27
N LYS A 10 -11.75 14.27 -21.16
CA LYS A 10 -12.36 15.33 -20.36
C LYS A 10 -11.34 15.94 -19.38
N PRO A 11 -11.33 17.29 -19.23
CA PRO A 11 -10.47 17.92 -18.23
C PRO A 11 -10.95 17.61 -16.81
N LEU A 12 -10.01 17.38 -15.90
CA LEU A 12 -10.31 17.21 -14.48
C LEU A 12 -10.23 18.56 -13.77
N LYS A 13 -11.21 18.85 -12.88
CA LYS A 13 -11.18 20.05 -12.05
C LYS A 13 -11.95 19.84 -10.75
N GLY A 14 -11.33 20.14 -9.62
CA GLY A 14 -12.03 20.10 -8.33
C GLY A 14 -11.17 19.61 -7.19
N GLU A 15 -11.85 19.28 -6.09
CA GLU A 15 -11.22 18.78 -4.85
C GLU A 15 -11.67 17.34 -4.57
N VAL A 16 -10.76 16.51 -4.08
CA VAL A 16 -11.04 15.12 -3.68
C VAL A 16 -10.50 14.85 -2.29
N THR A 17 -11.32 14.26 -1.43
CA THR A 17 -10.90 13.84 -0.08
C THR A 17 -10.25 12.48 -0.12
N LEU A 18 -9.07 12.37 0.51
CA LEU A 18 -8.32 11.11 0.58
C LEU A 18 -8.91 10.17 1.60
N SER A 19 -8.94 8.89 1.25
CA SER A 19 -9.24 7.78 2.15
C SER A 19 -8.08 7.51 3.13
N GLY A 20 -8.33 6.72 4.16
CA GLY A 20 -7.27 6.19 5.00
C GLY A 20 -6.35 5.25 4.23
N ALA A 21 -5.06 5.25 4.60
CA ALA A 21 -4.04 4.48 3.91
C ALA A 21 -4.24 2.97 4.12
N LYS A 22 -4.43 2.24 3.00
CA LYS A 22 -4.50 0.78 3.01
C LYS A 22 -3.31 0.14 3.70
N ASN A 23 -2.11 0.61 3.36
CA ASN A 23 -0.86 0.04 3.85
C ASN A 23 -0.60 0.35 5.34
N ALA A 24 -1.34 1.30 5.92
CA ALA A 24 -1.32 1.59 7.36
C ALA A 24 -2.40 0.82 8.12
N VAL A 25 -3.62 0.74 7.60
CA VAL A 25 -4.74 0.12 8.31
C VAL A 25 -4.51 -1.38 8.53
N LEU A 26 -3.98 -2.11 7.54
CA LEU A 26 -3.83 -3.57 7.63
C LEU A 26 -2.88 -4.03 8.74
N PRO A 27 -1.66 -3.46 8.92
CA PRO A 27 -0.82 -3.81 10.07
C PRO A 27 -1.41 -3.34 11.40
N ILE A 28 -2.14 -2.22 11.46
CA ILE A 28 -2.82 -1.75 12.68
C ILE A 28 -3.96 -2.70 13.07
N MET A 29 -4.75 -3.18 12.11
CA MET A 29 -5.75 -4.22 12.35
C MET A 29 -5.13 -5.51 12.90
N ALA A 30 -3.97 -5.92 12.38
CA ALA A 30 -3.24 -7.08 12.89
C ALA A 30 -2.69 -6.82 14.32
N ALA A 31 -2.22 -5.61 14.60
CA ALA A 31 -1.69 -5.24 15.91
C ALA A 31 -2.75 -5.28 17.02
N SER A 32 -4.05 -5.11 16.71
CA SER A 32 -5.13 -5.27 17.69
C SER A 32 -5.19 -6.67 18.32
N LEU A 33 -4.61 -7.68 17.66
CA LEU A 33 -4.52 -9.05 18.19
C LEU A 33 -3.53 -9.19 19.35
N LEU A 34 -2.65 -8.20 19.59
CA LEU A 34 -1.67 -8.24 20.70
C LEU A 34 -2.29 -8.21 22.07
N VAL A 35 -3.53 -7.71 22.20
CA VAL A 35 -4.20 -7.48 23.49
C VAL A 35 -5.63 -8.01 23.48
N GLY A 36 -6.20 -8.29 24.66
CA GLY A 36 -7.64 -8.42 24.85
C GLY A 36 -8.33 -7.06 24.87
N GLY A 37 -9.66 -7.06 24.66
CA GLY A 37 -10.49 -5.86 24.66
C GLY A 37 -10.66 -5.22 23.28
N THR A 38 -11.26 -4.02 23.25
CA THR A 38 -11.73 -3.38 22.01
C THR A 38 -10.80 -2.26 21.56
N THR A 39 -10.28 -2.37 20.35
CA THR A 39 -9.57 -1.32 19.61
C THR A 39 -10.54 -0.62 18.67
N HIS A 40 -10.56 0.72 18.65
CA HIS A 40 -11.30 1.50 17.67
C HIS A 40 -10.34 2.11 16.63
N ILE A 41 -10.65 1.89 15.37
CA ILE A 41 -9.88 2.41 14.23
C ILE A 41 -10.81 3.29 13.40
N SER A 42 -10.51 4.56 13.27
CA SER A 42 -11.25 5.49 12.40
C SER A 42 -10.55 5.72 11.08
N ARG A 43 -11.29 6.20 10.07
CA ARG A 43 -10.84 6.40 8.69
C ARG A 43 -10.38 5.09 8.01
N VAL A 44 -10.98 3.98 8.36
CA VAL A 44 -10.76 2.69 7.68
C VAL A 44 -11.34 2.77 6.27
N PRO A 45 -10.54 2.60 5.20
CA PRO A 45 -11.07 2.64 3.85
C PRO A 45 -11.88 1.38 3.55
N ASP A 46 -13.01 1.54 2.85
CA ASP A 46 -13.82 0.41 2.42
C ASP A 46 -13.20 -0.28 1.19
N LEU A 47 -12.26 -1.16 1.42
CA LEU A 47 -11.52 -1.90 0.42
C LEU A 47 -11.77 -3.40 0.53
N ARG A 48 -11.60 -4.12 -0.57
CA ARG A 48 -11.63 -5.57 -0.55
C ARG A 48 -10.57 -6.16 0.40
N ASP A 49 -9.39 -5.56 0.47
CA ASP A 49 -8.31 -6.00 1.36
C ASP A 49 -8.65 -5.76 2.85
N THR A 50 -9.30 -4.64 3.22
CA THR A 50 -9.76 -4.40 4.59
C THR A 50 -10.86 -5.37 5.00
N ARG A 51 -11.81 -5.65 4.12
CA ARG A 51 -12.85 -6.68 4.33
C ARG A 51 -12.26 -8.08 4.48
N THR A 52 -11.20 -8.41 3.73
CA THR A 52 -10.49 -9.70 3.87
C THR A 52 -9.78 -9.79 5.22
N MET A 53 -9.14 -8.69 5.68
CA MET A 53 -8.51 -8.66 7.00
C MET A 53 -9.56 -8.82 8.12
N ILE A 54 -10.71 -8.16 8.03
CA ILE A 54 -11.83 -8.33 8.98
C ILE A 54 -12.19 -9.82 9.08
N LYS A 55 -12.42 -10.49 7.95
CA LYS A 55 -12.76 -11.94 7.95
C LYS A 55 -11.65 -12.78 8.58
N LEU A 56 -10.38 -12.41 8.38
CA LEU A 56 -9.26 -13.13 8.99
C LEU A 56 -9.25 -12.93 10.52
N LEU A 57 -9.50 -11.71 10.99
CA LEU A 57 -9.59 -11.43 12.43
C LEU A 57 -10.76 -12.17 13.08
N GLU A 58 -11.92 -12.23 12.43
CA GLU A 58 -13.08 -12.98 12.91
C GLU A 58 -12.79 -14.48 12.95
N LEU A 59 -12.06 -15.00 11.99
CA LEU A 59 -11.72 -16.43 11.93
C LEU A 59 -10.76 -16.84 13.06
N VAL A 60 -9.86 -15.95 13.50
CA VAL A 60 -9.00 -16.23 14.66
C VAL A 60 -9.70 -15.98 16.01
N GLY A 61 -10.96 -15.55 15.99
CA GLY A 61 -11.81 -15.40 17.19
C GLY A 61 -12.10 -13.96 17.62
N ALA A 62 -11.63 -12.95 16.90
CA ALA A 62 -12.00 -11.56 17.20
C ALA A 62 -13.45 -11.26 16.78
N LYS A 63 -14.10 -10.33 17.47
CA LYS A 63 -15.41 -9.79 17.05
C LYS A 63 -15.19 -8.42 16.42
N THR A 64 -15.81 -8.19 15.26
CA THR A 64 -15.65 -6.92 14.54
C THR A 64 -17.00 -6.22 14.35
N ARG A 65 -16.94 -4.89 14.29
CA ARG A 65 -18.09 -4.05 13.91
C ARG A 65 -17.58 -2.91 13.03
N LEU A 66 -18.00 -2.89 11.78
CA LEU A 66 -17.71 -1.82 10.83
C LEU A 66 -18.96 -0.94 10.66
N LYS A 67 -18.82 0.38 10.84
CA LYS A 67 -19.87 1.37 10.58
C LYS A 67 -19.28 2.58 9.83
N GLY A 68 -19.61 2.71 8.57
CA GLY A 68 -18.93 3.69 7.71
C GLY A 68 -17.43 3.38 7.63
N ASN A 69 -16.61 4.36 7.99
CA ASN A 69 -15.15 4.23 8.03
C ASN A 69 -14.61 4.01 9.46
N ASP A 70 -15.45 3.62 10.40
CA ASP A 70 -15.08 3.28 11.79
C ASP A 70 -15.18 1.77 12.00
N LEU A 71 -14.09 1.18 12.50
CA LEU A 71 -13.97 -0.25 12.77
C LEU A 71 -13.65 -0.46 14.25
N TRP A 72 -14.43 -1.27 14.93
CA TRP A 72 -14.17 -1.78 16.27
C TRP A 72 -13.75 -3.24 16.17
N ILE A 73 -12.63 -3.58 16.82
CA ILE A 73 -12.09 -4.94 16.87
C ILE A 73 -11.97 -5.32 18.35
N ASP A 74 -12.81 -6.24 18.77
CA ASP A 74 -12.74 -6.85 20.10
C ASP A 74 -11.97 -8.17 20.00
N SER A 75 -10.76 -8.18 20.56
CA SER A 75 -9.84 -9.31 20.55
C SER A 75 -9.81 -10.08 21.89
N GLU A 76 -10.78 -9.85 22.78
CA GLU A 76 -10.83 -10.50 24.10
C GLU A 76 -10.83 -12.03 24.01
N HIS A 77 -11.61 -12.57 23.10
CA HIS A 77 -11.85 -14.00 22.96
C HIS A 77 -11.10 -14.68 21.81
N VAL A 78 -10.03 -14.04 21.31
CA VAL A 78 -9.15 -14.68 20.31
C VAL A 78 -8.48 -15.90 20.92
N ASP A 79 -8.70 -17.09 20.35
CA ASP A 79 -8.27 -18.39 20.87
C ASP A 79 -7.65 -19.29 19.78
N THR A 80 -7.81 -18.93 18.52
CA THR A 80 -7.39 -19.75 17.38
C THR A 80 -6.25 -19.06 16.63
N PRO A 81 -4.96 -19.25 17.03
CA PRO A 81 -3.82 -18.58 16.38
C PRO A 81 -3.45 -19.23 15.03
N VAL A 82 -4.45 -19.44 14.17
CA VAL A 82 -4.29 -20.10 12.86
C VAL A 82 -4.86 -19.23 11.74
N ALA A 83 -4.01 -18.85 10.79
CA ALA A 83 -4.41 -18.14 9.57
C ALA A 83 -4.39 -19.09 8.35
N PRO A 84 -5.56 -19.51 7.82
CA PRO A 84 -5.65 -20.55 6.80
C PRO A 84 -5.32 -20.05 5.39
N TYR A 85 -4.94 -20.98 4.52
CA TYR A 85 -4.54 -20.73 3.15
C TYR A 85 -5.58 -19.93 2.35
N ASP A 86 -6.87 -20.24 2.48
CA ASP A 86 -7.93 -19.65 1.66
C ASP A 86 -8.06 -18.12 1.83
N LEU A 87 -7.75 -17.59 3.00
CA LEU A 87 -7.69 -16.13 3.23
C LEU A 87 -6.32 -15.55 2.92
N VAL A 88 -5.24 -16.20 3.39
CA VAL A 88 -3.87 -15.68 3.22
C VAL A 88 -3.47 -15.61 1.74
N LYS A 89 -3.89 -16.56 0.89
CA LYS A 89 -3.59 -16.55 -0.55
C LYS A 89 -4.18 -15.34 -1.29
N THR A 90 -5.27 -14.76 -0.78
CA THR A 90 -5.99 -13.67 -1.46
C THR A 90 -5.41 -12.30 -1.17
N MET A 91 -4.73 -12.16 -0.02
CA MET A 91 -4.17 -10.89 0.44
C MET A 91 -2.86 -11.13 1.19
N ARG A 92 -1.73 -10.70 0.59
CA ARG A 92 -0.40 -10.88 1.21
C ARG A 92 -0.30 -10.26 2.61
N ALA A 93 -0.96 -9.10 2.83
CA ALA A 93 -0.96 -8.42 4.12
C ALA A 93 -1.57 -9.26 5.27
N SER A 94 -2.30 -10.33 4.97
CA SER A 94 -2.74 -11.33 5.96
C SER A 94 -1.55 -11.91 6.76
N PHE A 95 -0.35 -11.85 6.20
CA PHE A 95 0.86 -12.31 6.86
C PHE A 95 1.27 -11.46 8.07
N TYR A 96 0.73 -10.25 8.22
CA TYR A 96 0.95 -9.42 9.40
C TYR A 96 0.44 -10.03 10.71
N VAL A 97 -0.48 -11.00 10.67
CA VAL A 97 -0.97 -11.65 11.89
C VAL A 97 0.06 -12.58 12.55
N LEU A 98 1.14 -12.94 11.82
CA LEU A 98 2.16 -13.87 12.31
C LEU A 98 2.86 -13.34 13.58
N GLY A 99 3.32 -12.08 13.57
CA GLY A 99 4.00 -11.45 14.70
C GLY A 99 3.13 -11.35 15.95
N PRO A 100 1.96 -10.71 15.89
CA PRO A 100 1.10 -10.54 17.06
C PRO A 100 0.54 -11.85 17.61
N LEU A 101 0.15 -12.81 16.76
CA LEU A 101 -0.31 -14.10 17.24
C LEU A 101 0.80 -14.88 17.97
N LEU A 102 2.03 -14.89 17.42
CA LEU A 102 3.17 -15.52 18.10
C LEU A 102 3.48 -14.82 19.42
N ALA A 103 3.48 -13.48 19.44
CA ALA A 103 3.79 -12.71 20.63
C ALA A 103 2.79 -12.94 21.78
N ARG A 104 1.48 -13.03 21.45
CA ARG A 104 0.42 -13.21 22.43
C ARG A 104 0.26 -14.66 22.90
N PHE A 105 0.30 -15.62 21.98
CA PHE A 105 -0.05 -17.02 22.26
C PHE A 105 1.16 -17.94 22.40
N GLY A 106 2.36 -17.49 22.04
CA GLY A 106 3.59 -18.31 22.06
C GLY A 106 3.63 -19.37 20.97
N GLU A 107 2.56 -19.58 20.23
CA GLU A 107 2.46 -20.49 19.09
C GLU A 107 1.49 -19.97 18.07
N THR A 108 1.81 -20.12 16.78
CA THR A 108 0.91 -19.75 15.68
C THR A 108 1.19 -20.57 14.43
N LYS A 109 0.14 -20.74 13.60
CA LYS A 109 0.19 -21.42 12.32
C LYS A 109 -0.37 -20.50 11.23
N VAL A 110 0.48 -20.02 10.34
CA VAL A 110 0.09 -19.10 9.28
C VAL A 110 0.45 -19.69 7.93
N SER A 111 -0.51 -19.75 7.00
CA SER A 111 -0.22 -20.20 5.64
C SER A 111 0.80 -19.30 4.97
N LEU A 112 1.65 -19.87 4.12
CA LEU A 112 2.43 -19.08 3.18
C LEU A 112 1.50 -18.22 2.32
N PRO A 113 1.83 -16.96 2.07
CA PRO A 113 1.07 -16.14 1.15
C PRO A 113 1.12 -16.77 -0.25
N GLY A 114 0.00 -16.83 -0.93
CA GLY A 114 -0.07 -17.27 -2.32
C GLY A 114 0.85 -16.44 -3.21
N GLY A 115 1.26 -16.99 -4.35
CA GLY A 115 2.03 -16.25 -5.36
C GLY A 115 1.26 -14.98 -5.78
N CYS A 116 1.95 -13.86 -5.78
CA CYS A 116 1.44 -12.65 -6.39
C CYS A 116 1.79 -12.67 -7.88
N ALA A 117 1.04 -11.96 -8.73
CA ALA A 117 1.35 -11.81 -10.16
C ALA A 117 2.79 -11.30 -10.45
N TRP A 118 3.49 -10.84 -9.43
CA TRP A 118 4.86 -10.30 -9.42
C TRP A 118 5.95 -11.32 -9.03
N GLY A 119 5.67 -12.62 -9.08
CA GLY A 119 6.63 -13.66 -8.69
C GLY A 119 6.72 -13.89 -7.17
N PRO A 120 7.67 -14.74 -6.74
CA PRO A 120 7.86 -15.07 -5.35
C PRO A 120 8.29 -13.84 -4.56
N ARG A 121 7.52 -13.50 -3.54
CA ARG A 121 7.94 -12.49 -2.57
C ARG A 121 8.42 -13.19 -1.33
N PRO A 122 9.73 -13.19 -1.07
CA PRO A 122 10.30 -13.92 0.05
C PRO A 122 9.69 -13.43 1.37
N VAL A 123 9.40 -14.38 2.25
CA VAL A 123 8.99 -14.13 3.64
C VAL A 123 10.16 -14.38 4.61
N ASP A 124 11.33 -14.64 4.06
CA ASP A 124 12.57 -14.98 4.76
C ASP A 124 12.95 -13.94 5.82
N TYR A 125 12.86 -12.64 5.51
CA TYR A 125 13.12 -11.60 6.52
C TYR A 125 12.17 -11.66 7.72
N HIS A 126 10.90 -12.02 7.50
CA HIS A 126 9.95 -12.22 8.60
C HIS A 126 10.37 -13.40 9.47
N LEU A 127 10.68 -14.55 8.85
CA LEU A 127 11.02 -15.78 9.53
C LEU A 127 12.35 -15.64 10.28
N ARG A 128 13.39 -15.17 9.60
CA ARG A 128 14.71 -14.91 10.19
C ARG A 128 14.62 -13.94 11.38
N GLY A 129 13.82 -12.86 11.24
CA GLY A 129 13.62 -11.90 12.33
C GLY A 129 12.95 -12.54 13.56
N LEU A 130 11.94 -13.41 13.36
CA LEU A 130 11.30 -14.14 14.46
C LEU A 130 12.22 -15.19 15.09
N GLU A 131 13.05 -15.87 14.29
CA GLU A 131 14.08 -16.81 14.79
C GLU A 131 15.13 -16.08 15.65
N LEU A 132 15.57 -14.90 15.22
CA LEU A 132 16.46 -14.03 16.01
C LEU A 132 15.83 -13.61 17.34
N LEU A 133 14.50 -13.42 17.39
CA LEU A 133 13.75 -13.19 18.63
C LEU A 133 13.56 -14.47 19.46
N GLY A 134 14.10 -15.62 19.02
CA GLY A 134 14.11 -16.88 19.75
C GLY A 134 12.92 -17.79 19.44
N ALA A 135 12.16 -17.54 18.36
CA ALA A 135 11.15 -18.46 17.89
C ALA A 135 11.77 -19.66 17.18
N LYS A 136 11.18 -20.85 17.36
CA LYS A 136 11.40 -21.98 16.48
C LYS A 136 10.42 -21.91 15.33
N VAL A 137 10.92 -21.77 14.11
CA VAL A 137 10.11 -21.68 12.90
C VAL A 137 10.29 -22.94 12.07
N THR A 138 9.20 -23.56 11.63
CA THR A 138 9.21 -24.70 10.71
C THR A 138 8.22 -24.48 9.59
N LEU A 139 8.55 -24.97 8.42
CA LEU A 139 7.67 -24.94 7.24
C LEU A 139 7.15 -26.35 6.97
N GLU A 140 5.86 -26.55 7.09
CA GLU A 140 5.22 -27.84 6.89
C GLU A 140 3.91 -27.71 6.14
N LYS A 141 3.76 -28.48 5.04
CA LYS A 141 2.56 -28.50 4.21
C LYS A 141 2.06 -27.12 3.75
N GLY A 142 2.98 -26.19 3.44
CA GLY A 142 2.64 -24.83 3.01
C GLY A 142 2.26 -23.88 4.16
N TYR A 143 2.46 -24.30 5.41
CA TYR A 143 2.23 -23.47 6.59
C TYR A 143 3.54 -23.21 7.33
N ILE A 144 3.64 -22.00 7.83
CA ILE A 144 4.66 -21.62 8.81
C ILE A 144 4.11 -21.93 10.19
N HIS A 145 4.81 -22.75 10.93
CA HIS A 145 4.60 -22.98 12.35
C HIS A 145 5.69 -22.24 13.11
N ALA A 146 5.29 -21.25 13.89
CA ALA A 146 6.19 -20.50 14.73
C ALA A 146 5.84 -20.74 16.20
N LYS A 147 6.85 -21.03 17.04
CA LYS A 147 6.67 -21.34 18.47
C LYS A 147 7.80 -20.73 19.29
N ALA A 148 7.44 -20.07 20.37
CA ALA A 148 8.37 -19.55 21.37
C ALA A 148 7.73 -19.58 22.74
N LYS A 149 8.45 -20.10 23.75
CA LYS A 149 7.99 -20.01 25.14
C LYS A 149 7.86 -18.54 25.58
N ARG A 150 8.81 -17.71 25.14
CA ARG A 150 8.83 -16.25 25.28
C ARG A 150 9.82 -15.70 24.27
N LEU A 151 9.42 -14.66 23.55
CA LEU A 151 10.32 -13.94 22.65
C LEU A 151 11.33 -13.13 23.46
N LYS A 152 12.55 -12.97 22.92
CA LYS A 152 13.65 -12.24 23.56
C LYS A 152 14.17 -11.19 22.59
N GLY A 153 14.40 -9.98 23.10
CA GLY A 153 14.98 -8.89 22.33
C GLY A 153 16.35 -9.29 21.76
N ASN A 154 16.62 -8.81 20.57
CA ASN A 154 17.85 -9.07 19.84
C ASN A 154 18.18 -7.93 18.86
N HIS A 155 19.38 -7.96 18.30
CA HIS A 155 19.80 -7.10 17.22
C HIS A 155 19.45 -7.74 15.88
N ILE A 156 18.64 -7.06 15.07
CA ILE A 156 18.13 -7.55 13.78
C ILE A 156 18.55 -6.55 12.71
N HIS A 157 19.28 -7.03 11.71
CA HIS A 157 19.65 -6.25 10.53
C HIS A 157 18.95 -6.81 9.29
N PHE A 158 18.30 -5.93 8.51
CA PHE A 158 17.74 -6.28 7.22
C PHE A 158 18.67 -5.86 6.09
N ASP A 159 18.98 -6.77 5.16
CA ASP A 159 19.77 -6.46 3.97
C ASP A 159 19.01 -5.48 3.04
N PHE A 160 17.68 -5.52 3.09
CA PHE A 160 16.79 -4.61 2.39
C PHE A 160 15.65 -4.14 3.33
N PRO A 161 15.28 -2.83 3.34
CA PRO A 161 14.22 -2.31 4.23
C PRO A 161 12.84 -2.85 3.84
N SER A 162 12.48 -3.99 4.43
CA SER A 162 11.19 -4.66 4.17
C SER A 162 10.09 -4.09 5.07
N VAL A 163 9.09 -3.44 4.48
CA VAL A 163 7.91 -2.91 5.20
C VAL A 163 7.19 -4.01 5.97
N GLY A 164 6.93 -5.15 5.29
CA GLY A 164 6.23 -6.28 5.90
C GLY A 164 6.99 -6.89 7.07
N ALA A 165 8.29 -7.17 6.91
CA ALA A 165 9.11 -7.75 7.96
C ALA A 165 9.27 -6.78 9.13
N THR A 166 9.54 -5.49 8.87
CA THR A 166 9.62 -4.47 9.92
C THR A 166 8.35 -4.45 10.76
N GLY A 167 7.16 -4.41 10.13
CA GLY A 167 5.88 -4.40 10.86
C GLY A 167 5.65 -5.66 11.68
N ASN A 168 5.93 -6.84 11.14
CA ASN A 168 5.79 -8.09 11.90
C ASN A 168 6.74 -8.18 13.09
N ILE A 169 8.00 -7.79 12.89
CA ILE A 169 9.01 -7.84 13.97
C ILE A 169 8.71 -6.80 15.04
N LEU A 170 8.24 -5.60 14.68
CA LEU A 170 7.77 -4.60 15.66
C LEU A 170 6.67 -5.16 16.56
N MET A 171 5.65 -5.79 15.96
CA MET A 171 4.53 -6.40 16.71
C MET A 171 4.97 -7.59 17.56
N ALA A 172 5.96 -8.36 17.12
CA ALA A 172 6.51 -9.46 17.90
C ALA A 172 7.42 -8.98 19.04
N ALA A 173 8.20 -7.92 18.79
CA ALA A 173 9.22 -7.42 19.72
C ALA A 173 8.62 -6.58 20.88
N VAL A 174 7.44 -5.96 20.68
CA VAL A 174 6.87 -5.02 21.65
C VAL A 174 6.60 -5.65 23.01
N THR A 175 6.38 -6.98 23.10
CA THR A 175 6.21 -7.75 24.32
C THR A 175 7.37 -8.74 24.60
N ALA A 176 8.43 -8.73 23.80
CA ALA A 176 9.60 -9.59 24.00
C ALA A 176 10.36 -9.18 25.27
N HIS A 177 11.11 -10.12 25.84
CA HIS A 177 11.95 -9.82 27.01
C HIS A 177 13.24 -9.09 26.61
N GLY A 178 13.47 -7.91 27.13
CA GLY A 178 14.66 -7.09 26.83
C GLY A 178 14.43 -6.13 25.66
N THR A 179 15.49 -5.69 25.02
CA THR A 179 15.46 -4.69 23.95
C THR A 179 15.73 -5.34 22.59
N THR A 180 14.92 -5.01 21.61
CA THR A 180 15.15 -5.34 20.20
C THR A 180 15.61 -4.08 19.45
N VAL A 181 16.69 -4.21 18.69
CA VAL A 181 17.15 -3.15 17.78
C VAL A 181 16.99 -3.67 16.35
N ILE A 182 16.23 -2.92 15.54
CA ILE A 182 16.06 -3.23 14.13
C ILE A 182 16.85 -2.19 13.32
N GLU A 183 17.87 -2.63 12.61
CA GLU A 183 18.66 -1.81 11.69
C GLU A 183 18.21 -2.05 10.25
N ASN A 184 18.36 -1.02 9.42
CA ASN A 184 17.84 -0.95 8.08
C ASN A 184 16.33 -1.25 8.02
N ALA A 185 15.61 -0.80 9.04
CA ALA A 185 14.15 -0.90 9.12
C ALA A 185 13.49 -0.02 8.05
N ALA A 186 12.32 -0.43 7.60
CA ALA A 186 11.47 0.39 6.75
C ALA A 186 11.06 1.69 7.48
N CYS A 187 11.01 2.80 6.75
CA CYS A 187 10.73 4.11 7.32
C CYS A 187 9.52 4.81 6.68
N GLU A 188 8.73 4.07 5.95
CA GLU A 188 7.48 4.53 5.37
C GLU A 188 6.54 5.12 6.44
N PRO A 189 5.74 6.14 6.10
CA PRO A 189 4.77 6.74 7.01
C PRO A 189 3.86 5.74 7.69
N GLU A 190 3.52 4.66 7.00
CA GLU A 190 2.69 3.56 7.50
C GLU A 190 3.37 2.78 8.64
N ILE A 191 4.70 2.59 8.57
CA ILE A 191 5.49 1.99 9.66
C ILE A 191 5.65 2.97 10.83
N VAL A 192 5.82 4.27 10.53
CA VAL A 192 5.85 5.31 11.57
C VAL A 192 4.54 5.29 12.35
N GLN A 193 3.40 5.21 11.65
CA GLN A 193 2.08 5.12 12.29
C GLN A 193 1.92 3.85 13.11
N LEU A 194 2.41 2.71 12.64
CA LEU A 194 2.39 1.46 13.42
C LEU A 194 3.20 1.61 14.73
N CYS A 195 4.40 2.22 14.68
CA CYS A 195 5.18 2.50 15.89
C CYS A 195 4.40 3.40 16.86
N GLN A 196 3.77 4.46 16.36
CA GLN A 196 2.95 5.37 17.15
C GLN A 196 1.77 4.64 17.80
N PHE A 197 1.07 3.81 17.04
CA PHE A 197 -0.06 3.03 17.55
C PHE A 197 0.37 2.04 18.65
N LEU A 198 1.46 1.29 18.44
CA LEU A 198 1.99 0.39 19.45
C LEU A 198 2.42 1.16 20.72
N ASN A 199 2.93 2.39 20.59
CA ASN A 199 3.23 3.24 21.74
C ASN A 199 1.97 3.73 22.44
N LEU A 200 0.88 4.05 21.71
CA LEU A 200 -0.42 4.37 22.32
C LEU A 200 -0.98 3.17 23.11
N MET A 201 -0.73 1.95 22.66
CA MET A 201 -1.08 0.73 23.38
C MET A 201 -0.22 0.48 24.65
N GLY A 202 0.79 1.31 24.93
CA GLY A 202 1.71 1.17 26.06
C GLY A 202 3.08 0.60 25.72
N GLY A 203 3.38 0.40 24.45
CA GLY A 203 4.70 0.01 23.96
C GLY A 203 5.76 1.08 24.18
N LYS A 204 7.03 0.68 24.07
CA LYS A 204 8.19 1.56 24.20
C LYS A 204 9.07 1.47 22.98
N ILE A 205 8.63 2.12 21.90
CA ILE A 205 9.30 2.11 20.61
C ILE A 205 9.90 3.49 20.35
N THR A 206 11.19 3.54 20.07
CA THR A 206 11.93 4.75 19.72
C THR A 206 12.56 4.59 18.34
N ARG A 207 12.35 5.56 17.47
CA ARG A 207 13.02 5.64 16.18
C ARG A 207 14.33 6.42 16.32
N ILE A 208 15.43 5.82 15.88
CA ILE A 208 16.77 6.41 15.93
C ILE A 208 17.20 6.73 14.49
N GLY A 209 16.96 7.98 14.07
CA GLY A 209 17.11 8.36 12.64
C GLY A 209 16.06 7.70 11.74
N ALA A 210 16.38 7.56 10.46
CA ALA A 210 15.42 7.07 9.46
C ALA A 210 15.21 5.54 9.53
N HIS A 211 16.29 4.77 9.65
CA HIS A 211 16.29 3.33 9.41
C HIS A 211 16.65 2.47 10.63
N LYS A 212 16.64 3.04 11.82
CA LYS A 212 16.91 2.29 13.05
C LYS A 212 15.77 2.46 14.04
N ILE A 213 15.27 1.36 14.58
CA ILE A 213 14.18 1.33 15.54
C ILE A 213 14.64 0.53 16.75
N SER A 214 14.45 1.09 17.95
CA SER A 214 14.65 0.39 19.23
C SER A 214 13.30 0.10 19.85
N VAL A 215 13.09 -1.13 20.31
CA VAL A 215 11.86 -1.60 20.97
C VAL A 215 12.26 -2.17 22.32
N GLU A 216 11.90 -1.50 23.41
CA GLU A 216 11.98 -2.06 24.76
C GLU A 216 10.72 -2.86 25.03
N GLY A 217 10.85 -4.16 25.21
CA GLY A 217 9.68 -5.02 25.41
C GLY A 217 8.98 -4.74 26.73
N VAL A 218 7.66 -4.66 26.67
CA VAL A 218 6.79 -4.41 27.85
C VAL A 218 6.07 -5.69 28.27
N LYS A 219 5.60 -5.71 29.53
CA LYS A 219 4.87 -6.88 30.05
C LYS A 219 3.42 -6.90 29.57
N GLU A 220 2.81 -5.73 29.44
CA GLU A 220 1.40 -5.57 29.15
C GLU A 220 1.19 -4.42 28.18
N LEU A 221 0.22 -4.58 27.31
CA LEU A 221 -0.31 -3.56 26.41
C LEU A 221 -1.82 -3.40 26.71
N SER A 222 -2.38 -2.29 26.29
CA SER A 222 -3.81 -2.02 26.40
C SER A 222 -4.41 -1.65 25.04
N PRO A 223 -5.69 -1.93 24.78
CA PRO A 223 -6.36 -1.45 23.58
C PRO A 223 -6.29 0.08 23.50
N SER A 224 -6.22 0.62 22.29
CA SER A 224 -6.15 2.06 22.08
C SER A 224 -6.88 2.44 20.79
N ASP A 225 -7.34 3.69 20.73
CA ASP A 225 -7.96 4.26 19.54
C ASP A 225 -6.91 4.83 18.61
N VAL A 226 -7.17 4.76 17.28
CA VAL A 226 -6.29 5.32 16.26
C VAL A 226 -7.07 5.80 15.04
N SER A 227 -6.62 6.91 14.45
CA SER A 227 -7.13 7.39 13.18
C SER A 227 -6.08 7.15 12.09
N ILE A 228 -6.48 6.47 11.01
CA ILE A 228 -5.57 6.10 9.92
C ILE A 228 -5.10 7.35 9.14
N ILE A 229 -3.80 7.41 8.87
CA ILE A 229 -3.20 8.46 8.02
C ILE A 229 -3.79 8.42 6.61
N PRO A 230 -3.78 9.55 5.87
CA PRO A 230 -4.26 9.59 4.48
C PRO A 230 -3.39 8.70 3.58
N ASP A 231 -4.02 8.10 2.57
CA ASP A 231 -3.30 7.26 1.60
C ASP A 231 -2.49 8.12 0.63
N ARG A 232 -1.16 8.10 0.80
CA ARG A 232 -0.23 8.84 -0.09
C ARG A 232 -0.20 8.30 -1.52
N ILE A 233 -0.55 7.04 -1.73
CA ILE A 233 -0.57 6.43 -3.07
C ILE A 233 -1.86 6.83 -3.79
N GLU A 234 -2.98 6.88 -3.10
CA GLU A 234 -4.21 7.46 -3.64
C GLU A 234 -3.98 8.94 -3.99
N ALA A 235 -3.39 9.72 -3.07
CA ALA A 235 -3.04 11.12 -3.32
C ALA A 235 -2.18 11.29 -4.58
N GLY A 236 -1.10 10.51 -4.69
CA GLY A 236 -0.21 10.53 -5.85
C GLY A 236 -0.92 10.20 -7.15
N THR A 237 -1.85 9.25 -7.14
CA THR A 237 -2.65 8.88 -8.32
C THR A 237 -3.52 10.04 -8.81
N PHE A 238 -4.22 10.74 -7.90
CA PHE A 238 -5.03 11.91 -8.26
C PHE A 238 -4.17 13.10 -8.70
N LEU A 239 -3.01 13.33 -8.06
CA LEU A 239 -2.09 14.40 -8.47
C LEU A 239 -1.47 14.13 -9.85
N ILE A 240 -1.10 12.88 -10.16
CA ILE A 240 -0.62 12.49 -11.49
C ILE A 240 -1.72 12.70 -12.54
N ALA A 241 -2.95 12.28 -12.26
CA ALA A 241 -4.08 12.51 -13.17
C ALA A 241 -4.36 14.01 -13.37
N GLY A 242 -4.26 14.82 -12.32
CA GLY A 242 -4.38 16.26 -12.40
C GLY A 242 -3.30 16.91 -13.26
N ALA A 243 -2.04 16.49 -13.12
CA ALA A 243 -0.94 16.95 -13.97
C ALA A 243 -1.11 16.58 -15.44
N ALA A 244 -1.80 15.46 -15.72
CA ALA A 244 -2.14 15.05 -17.08
C ALA A 244 -3.31 15.84 -17.69
N LEU A 245 -4.37 16.12 -16.91
CA LEU A 245 -5.70 16.45 -17.45
C LEU A 245 -6.29 17.78 -16.98
N GLY A 246 -5.72 18.46 -15.94
CA GLY A 246 -6.34 19.72 -15.53
C GLY A 246 -5.84 20.29 -14.20
N GLU A 247 -6.76 20.52 -13.27
CA GLU A 247 -6.44 21.08 -11.95
C GLU A 247 -7.15 20.26 -10.86
N VAL A 248 -6.38 19.54 -10.06
CA VAL A 248 -6.90 18.67 -8.99
C VAL A 248 -6.28 19.07 -7.66
N THR A 249 -7.12 19.16 -6.64
CA THR A 249 -6.71 19.37 -5.24
C THR A 249 -7.05 18.16 -4.41
N VAL A 250 -6.06 17.56 -3.76
CA VAL A 250 -6.28 16.51 -2.76
C VAL A 250 -6.42 17.13 -1.37
N LEU A 251 -7.45 16.72 -0.63
CA LEU A 251 -7.75 17.16 0.73
C LEU A 251 -7.30 16.13 1.75
N GLY A 252 -6.64 16.60 2.82
CA GLY A 252 -6.12 15.76 3.88
C GLY A 252 -4.75 15.14 3.57
N GLY A 253 -4.09 15.55 2.48
CA GLY A 253 -2.75 15.07 2.13
C GLY A 253 -1.66 15.55 3.09
N GLU A 254 -0.63 14.74 3.25
CA GLU A 254 0.58 15.10 4.00
C GLU A 254 1.73 15.33 2.99
N PRO A 255 2.13 16.61 2.72
CA PRO A 255 3.14 16.90 1.69
C PRO A 255 4.48 16.20 1.93
N GLY A 256 4.87 16.03 3.21
CA GLY A 256 6.08 15.30 3.57
C GLY A 256 6.10 13.83 3.14
N HIS A 257 4.93 13.21 2.97
CA HIS A 257 4.81 11.83 2.48
C HIS A 257 4.95 11.71 0.95
N LEU A 258 4.93 12.85 0.23
CA LEU A 258 4.85 12.93 -1.24
C LEU A 258 6.01 13.74 -1.85
N LYS A 259 6.99 14.16 -1.05
CA LYS A 259 8.03 15.12 -1.45
C LYS A 259 8.61 14.82 -2.83
N VAL A 260 9.16 13.62 -3.03
CA VAL A 260 9.80 13.26 -4.31
C VAL A 260 8.81 13.24 -5.48
N LEU A 261 7.57 12.80 -5.26
CA LEU A 261 6.53 12.87 -6.30
C LEU A 261 6.23 14.32 -6.69
N LEU A 262 6.07 15.22 -5.71
CA LEU A 262 5.77 16.63 -5.98
C LEU A 262 6.91 17.30 -6.74
N GLU A 263 8.17 17.05 -6.36
CA GLU A 263 9.35 17.53 -7.09
C GLU A 263 9.39 17.00 -8.54
N LYS A 264 9.05 15.74 -8.76
CA LYS A 264 8.97 15.14 -10.10
C LYS A 264 7.81 15.73 -10.93
N LEU A 265 6.67 15.99 -10.32
CA LEU A 265 5.56 16.67 -11.00
C LEU A 265 5.92 18.10 -11.41
N GLU A 266 6.63 18.86 -10.57
CA GLU A 266 7.12 20.19 -10.94
C GLU A 266 8.08 20.13 -12.13
N GLN A 267 8.97 19.13 -12.19
CA GLN A 267 9.87 18.92 -13.33
C GLN A 267 9.11 18.66 -14.65
N THR A 268 7.90 18.09 -14.61
CA THR A 268 7.07 17.96 -15.81
C THR A 268 6.49 19.30 -16.30
N GLY A 269 6.68 20.38 -15.56
CA GLY A 269 6.11 21.71 -15.80
C GLY A 269 4.78 21.94 -15.06
N ALA A 270 4.25 20.95 -14.33
CA ALA A 270 3.03 21.12 -13.55
C ALA A 270 3.24 22.14 -12.42
N LYS A 271 2.21 22.91 -12.12
CA LYS A 271 2.25 23.91 -11.03
C LYS A 271 1.68 23.28 -9.77
N ILE A 272 2.49 23.24 -8.71
CA ILE A 272 2.11 22.72 -7.40
C ILE A 272 1.79 23.88 -6.45
N LYS A 273 0.73 23.73 -5.67
CA LYS A 273 0.40 24.65 -4.56
C LYS A 273 0.07 23.84 -3.32
N ILE A 274 0.74 24.15 -2.23
CA ILE A 274 0.53 23.50 -0.94
C ILE A 274 -0.04 24.51 0.04
N SER A 275 -1.12 24.15 0.75
CA SER A 275 -1.72 24.96 1.82
C SER A 275 -2.17 24.04 2.96
N GLY A 276 -1.32 23.86 3.96
CA GLY A 276 -1.52 22.89 5.02
C GLY A 276 -1.66 21.47 4.47
N LYS A 277 -2.81 20.83 4.69
CA LYS A 277 -3.13 19.48 4.20
C LYS A 277 -3.84 19.46 2.83
N LYS A 278 -3.86 20.59 2.12
CA LYS A 278 -4.34 20.68 0.75
C LYS A 278 -3.15 20.74 -0.20
N ILE A 279 -3.12 19.85 -1.18
CA ILE A 279 -2.11 19.80 -2.22
C ILE A 279 -2.82 19.90 -3.56
N SER A 280 -2.55 20.96 -4.31
CA SER A 280 -3.13 21.20 -5.63
C SER A 280 -2.07 21.01 -6.70
N VAL A 281 -2.44 20.36 -7.78
CA VAL A 281 -1.66 20.28 -9.00
C VAL A 281 -2.45 20.88 -10.15
N ARG A 282 -1.77 21.66 -10.99
CA ARG A 282 -2.34 22.18 -12.22
C ARG A 282 -1.44 21.80 -13.39
N LYS A 283 -2.06 21.23 -14.42
CA LYS A 283 -1.43 20.85 -15.68
C LYS A 283 -0.69 22.03 -16.32
N SER A 284 0.46 21.76 -16.91
CA SER A 284 1.16 22.64 -17.85
C SER A 284 0.60 22.49 -19.26
N ASP A 285 0.80 23.51 -20.11
CA ASP A 285 0.46 23.43 -21.54
C ASP A 285 1.28 22.34 -22.26
N VAL A 286 2.51 22.11 -21.79
CA VAL A 286 3.39 21.05 -22.28
C VAL A 286 3.87 20.21 -21.09
N ILE A 287 3.64 18.91 -21.16
CA ILE A 287 4.18 17.95 -20.20
C ILE A 287 5.58 17.59 -20.66
N LEU A 288 6.59 17.93 -19.86
CA LEU A 288 7.98 17.57 -20.12
C LEU A 288 8.27 16.12 -19.72
N PRO A 289 9.13 15.40 -20.46
CA PRO A 289 9.56 14.06 -20.07
C PRO A 289 10.45 14.14 -18.81
N VAL A 290 10.20 13.24 -17.86
CA VAL A 290 10.96 13.20 -16.60
C VAL A 290 11.22 11.75 -16.20
N ASP A 291 12.49 11.43 -16.08
CA ASP A 291 12.93 10.10 -15.65
C ASP A 291 12.68 9.88 -14.16
N VAL A 292 12.32 8.64 -13.82
CA VAL A 292 12.09 8.21 -12.45
C VAL A 292 12.79 6.89 -12.19
N THR A 293 13.51 6.84 -11.07
CA THR A 293 13.98 5.59 -10.46
C THR A 293 13.24 5.38 -9.15
N THR A 294 12.53 4.26 -9.02
CA THR A 294 11.87 3.95 -7.75
C THR A 294 12.89 3.62 -6.68
N ALA A 295 12.57 3.93 -5.44
CA ALA A 295 13.37 3.57 -4.29
C ALA A 295 12.49 3.43 -3.04
N VAL A 296 13.04 2.79 -2.00
CA VAL A 296 12.40 2.78 -0.68
C VAL A 296 12.20 4.20 -0.16
N PHE A 297 11.20 4.38 0.70
CA PHE A 297 10.91 5.71 1.25
C PHE A 297 12.16 6.31 1.95
N PRO A 298 12.45 7.61 1.78
CA PRO A 298 11.62 8.64 1.13
C PRO A 298 11.81 8.81 -0.38
N GLY A 299 12.36 7.82 -1.09
CA GLY A 299 12.49 7.87 -2.55
C GLY A 299 11.14 7.76 -3.29
N TYR A 300 11.19 7.74 -4.63
CA TYR A 300 9.99 7.61 -5.44
C TYR A 300 9.33 6.23 -5.23
N PRO A 301 8.06 6.17 -4.81
CA PRO A 301 7.45 4.90 -4.45
C PRO A 301 7.13 4.03 -5.68
N THR A 302 7.55 2.76 -5.64
CA THR A 302 7.20 1.77 -6.66
C THR A 302 5.68 1.64 -6.87
N ASP A 303 4.88 1.97 -5.86
CA ASP A 303 3.40 1.97 -5.94
C ASP A 303 2.82 3.08 -6.83
N LEU A 304 3.61 4.08 -7.25
CA LEU A 304 3.25 5.12 -8.21
C LEU A 304 3.96 4.99 -9.57
N GLN A 305 4.81 3.98 -9.72
CA GLN A 305 5.56 3.73 -10.95
C GLN A 305 4.63 3.59 -12.18
N ALA A 306 3.59 2.78 -12.08
CA ALA A 306 2.68 2.52 -13.19
C ALA A 306 1.89 3.77 -13.62
N GLN A 307 1.42 4.57 -12.66
CA GLN A 307 0.72 5.84 -12.92
C GLN A 307 1.66 6.89 -13.53
N TRP A 308 2.93 6.90 -13.10
CA TRP A 308 3.94 7.77 -13.70
C TRP A 308 4.23 7.39 -15.15
N ILE A 309 4.38 6.10 -15.45
CA ILE A 309 4.52 5.62 -16.83
C ILE A 309 3.33 6.08 -17.67
N ALA A 310 2.09 5.95 -17.15
CA ALA A 310 0.91 6.44 -17.87
C ALA A 310 1.02 7.94 -18.19
N LEU A 311 1.43 8.80 -17.23
CA LEU A 311 1.63 10.23 -17.48
C LEU A 311 2.69 10.48 -18.57
N MET A 312 3.81 9.76 -18.54
CA MET A 312 4.91 9.94 -19.48
C MET A 312 4.55 9.52 -20.89
N THR A 313 3.51 8.69 -21.11
CA THR A 313 3.04 8.34 -22.47
C THR A 313 2.58 9.54 -23.29
N ILE A 314 2.24 10.66 -22.66
CA ILE A 314 1.79 11.90 -23.32
C ILE A 314 2.78 13.07 -23.16
N ALA A 315 3.96 12.81 -22.61
CA ALA A 315 5.02 13.82 -22.50
C ALA A 315 5.59 14.22 -23.86
N LYS A 316 6.13 15.43 -23.96
CA LYS A 316 6.76 15.91 -25.20
C LYS A 316 8.24 15.46 -25.26
N GLY A 317 8.46 14.18 -25.48
CA GLY A 317 9.79 13.56 -25.54
C GLY A 317 9.79 12.19 -24.86
N ASP A 318 10.97 11.59 -24.82
CA ASP A 318 11.16 10.24 -24.28
C ASP A 318 11.55 10.31 -22.79
N SER A 319 11.16 9.31 -22.05
CA SER A 319 11.48 9.18 -20.63
C SER A 319 11.79 7.74 -20.25
N VAL A 320 12.52 7.58 -19.15
CA VAL A 320 12.94 6.28 -18.64
C VAL A 320 12.43 6.11 -17.21
N VAL A 321 11.83 4.95 -16.94
CA VAL A 321 11.40 4.57 -15.59
C VAL A 321 12.09 3.27 -15.19
N THR A 322 12.88 3.33 -14.11
CA THR A 322 13.58 2.16 -13.55
C THR A 322 12.93 1.75 -12.23
N ASP A 323 12.52 0.48 -12.08
CA ASP A 323 12.05 -0.01 -10.80
C ASP A 323 13.13 -0.84 -10.08
N THR A 324 13.71 -0.27 -9.01
CA THR A 324 14.74 -0.93 -8.19
C THR A 324 14.16 -1.67 -6.99
N VAL A 325 12.85 -1.56 -6.75
CA VAL A 325 12.16 -2.20 -5.64
C VAL A 325 11.48 -3.51 -6.08
N TYR A 326 10.81 -3.49 -7.25
CA TYR A 326 10.16 -4.65 -7.85
C TYR A 326 10.47 -4.74 -9.33
N HIS A 327 11.50 -5.48 -9.68
CA HIS A 327 12.06 -5.55 -11.04
C HIS A 327 11.04 -5.96 -12.10
N ASP A 328 10.09 -6.84 -11.78
CA ASP A 328 9.11 -7.36 -12.75
C ASP A 328 7.76 -6.61 -12.75
N ARG A 329 7.71 -5.38 -12.20
CA ARG A 329 6.45 -4.65 -12.01
C ARG A 329 5.99 -3.87 -13.24
N PHE A 330 5.95 -4.51 -14.41
CA PHE A 330 5.60 -3.89 -15.68
C PHE A 330 4.41 -4.55 -16.39
N SER A 331 3.61 -5.35 -15.71
CA SER A 331 2.45 -6.06 -16.27
C SER A 331 1.36 -5.14 -16.86
N HIS A 332 1.37 -3.84 -16.51
CA HIS A 332 0.49 -2.81 -17.07
C HIS A 332 0.95 -2.31 -18.45
N VAL A 333 2.21 -2.49 -18.79
CA VAL A 333 2.79 -1.95 -20.03
C VAL A 333 2.12 -2.50 -21.30
N PRO A 334 1.91 -3.83 -21.47
CA PRO A 334 1.17 -4.34 -22.61
C PRO A 334 -0.22 -3.71 -22.78
N GLU A 335 -0.89 -3.44 -21.66
CA GLU A 335 -2.23 -2.86 -21.67
C GLU A 335 -2.23 -1.34 -21.97
N LEU A 336 -1.22 -0.58 -21.51
CA LEU A 336 -1.01 0.79 -21.94
C LEU A 336 -0.66 0.87 -23.44
N ASN A 337 0.14 -0.06 -23.94
CA ASN A 337 0.44 -0.15 -25.39
C ASN A 337 -0.81 -0.42 -26.22
N ARG A 338 -1.82 -1.15 -25.68
CA ARG A 338 -3.14 -1.29 -26.32
C ARG A 338 -3.89 0.03 -26.43
N LEU A 339 -3.66 0.97 -25.52
CA LEU A 339 -4.18 2.34 -25.62
C LEU A 339 -3.36 3.22 -26.59
N GLY A 340 -2.42 2.66 -27.32
CA GLY A 340 -1.57 3.37 -28.30
C GLY A 340 -0.32 4.01 -27.69
N ALA A 341 0.06 3.66 -26.48
CA ALA A 341 1.37 4.02 -25.94
C ALA A 341 2.50 3.30 -26.69
N GLU A 342 3.71 3.85 -26.62
CA GLU A 342 4.93 3.23 -27.14
C GLU A 342 5.92 3.06 -26.00
N ILE A 343 5.86 1.89 -25.35
CA ILE A 343 6.66 1.55 -24.18
C ILE A 343 7.39 0.26 -24.44
N GLN A 344 8.70 0.25 -24.24
CA GLN A 344 9.55 -0.94 -24.29
C GLN A 344 10.12 -1.21 -22.90
N VAL A 345 10.09 -2.47 -22.48
CA VAL A 345 10.63 -2.91 -21.19
C VAL A 345 11.79 -3.85 -21.44
N SER A 346 12.90 -3.59 -20.76
CA SER A 346 14.05 -4.48 -20.68
C SER A 346 14.46 -4.58 -19.21
N ASP A 347 14.45 -5.78 -18.67
CA ASP A 347 14.67 -6.05 -17.24
C ASP A 347 13.76 -5.17 -16.35
N ASN A 348 14.35 -4.33 -15.53
CA ASN A 348 13.67 -3.43 -14.62
C ASN A 348 13.55 -1.99 -15.15
N VAL A 349 13.70 -1.78 -16.45
CA VAL A 349 13.68 -0.47 -17.09
C VAL A 349 12.59 -0.41 -18.16
N ALA A 350 11.72 0.60 -18.07
CA ALA A 350 10.78 0.97 -19.12
C ALA A 350 11.25 2.24 -19.83
N CYS A 351 11.40 2.16 -21.15
CA CYS A 351 11.62 3.30 -22.04
C CYS A 351 10.27 3.71 -22.63
N ILE A 352 9.84 4.93 -22.39
CA ILE A 352 8.53 5.46 -22.78
C ILE A 352 8.76 6.54 -23.84
N LYS A 353 8.18 6.37 -25.03
CA LYS A 353 8.17 7.38 -26.06
C LYS A 353 6.86 8.17 -25.99
N GLY A 354 6.96 9.46 -25.76
CA GLY A 354 5.80 10.33 -25.65
C GLY A 354 4.98 10.41 -26.94
N ARG A 355 3.67 10.33 -26.79
CA ARG A 355 2.69 10.36 -27.89
C ARG A 355 1.82 11.60 -27.78
N LYS A 356 1.28 12.07 -28.89
CA LYS A 356 0.38 13.21 -28.91
C LYS A 356 -0.94 12.92 -28.18
N HIS A 357 -1.45 11.70 -28.29
CA HIS A 357 -2.68 11.22 -27.65
C HIS A 357 -2.66 9.69 -27.55
N LEU A 358 -3.42 9.17 -26.62
CA LEU A 358 -3.80 7.77 -26.51
C LEU A 358 -5.19 7.57 -27.12
N VAL A 359 -5.56 6.33 -27.42
CA VAL A 359 -6.85 5.94 -27.98
C VAL A 359 -7.50 4.91 -27.10
N GLY A 360 -8.78 5.07 -26.81
CA GLY A 360 -9.54 4.13 -25.99
C GLY A 360 -9.63 2.74 -26.60
N ALA A 361 -9.43 1.72 -25.79
CA ALA A 361 -9.47 0.31 -26.18
C ALA A 361 -9.94 -0.57 -25.01
N PRO A 362 -10.38 -1.82 -25.27
CA PRO A 362 -10.57 -2.80 -24.22
C PRO A 362 -9.20 -3.21 -23.64
N VAL A 363 -9.08 -3.15 -22.28
CA VAL A 363 -7.87 -3.49 -21.54
C VAL A 363 -8.20 -4.33 -20.30
N MET A 364 -7.21 -4.98 -19.74
CA MET A 364 -7.38 -5.90 -18.63
C MET A 364 -6.48 -5.51 -17.46
N SER A 365 -7.08 -5.31 -16.29
CA SER A 365 -6.33 -5.09 -15.06
C SER A 365 -5.62 -6.37 -14.59
N THR A 366 -4.36 -6.24 -14.19
CA THR A 366 -3.51 -7.35 -13.71
C THR A 366 -3.24 -7.29 -12.22
N ASP A 367 -3.31 -6.08 -11.64
CA ASP A 367 -3.10 -5.82 -10.22
C ASP A 367 -3.58 -4.40 -9.84
N ILE A 368 -3.44 -4.04 -8.56
CA ILE A 368 -3.93 -2.76 -8.00
C ILE A 368 -3.32 -1.55 -8.74
N ARG A 369 -2.00 -1.55 -8.99
CA ARG A 369 -1.29 -0.38 -9.54
C ARG A 369 -1.42 -0.32 -11.05
N ALA A 370 -1.40 -1.48 -11.70
CA ALA A 370 -1.81 -1.60 -13.11
C ALA A 370 -3.21 -1.04 -13.33
N SER A 371 -4.18 -1.41 -12.48
CA SER A 371 -5.55 -0.85 -12.56
C SER A 371 -5.56 0.66 -12.50
N ALA A 372 -4.82 1.26 -11.55
CA ALA A 372 -4.77 2.71 -11.39
C ALA A 372 -4.13 3.40 -12.63
N SER A 373 -3.06 2.82 -13.19
CA SER A 373 -2.43 3.36 -14.41
C SER A 373 -3.35 3.28 -15.62
N LEU A 374 -4.15 2.20 -15.74
CA LEU A 374 -5.12 2.04 -16.82
C LEU A 374 -6.30 3.01 -16.69
N ILE A 375 -6.72 3.34 -15.47
CA ILE A 375 -7.71 4.41 -15.26
C ILE A 375 -7.13 5.75 -15.71
N VAL A 376 -5.92 6.12 -15.27
CA VAL A 376 -5.26 7.35 -15.70
C VAL A 376 -5.06 7.37 -17.21
N GLY A 377 -4.58 6.27 -17.80
CA GLY A 377 -4.42 6.11 -19.26
C GLY A 377 -5.75 6.25 -20.00
N GLY A 378 -6.82 5.60 -19.53
CA GLY A 378 -8.16 5.70 -20.11
C GLY A 378 -8.76 7.09 -20.02
N LEU A 379 -8.51 7.83 -18.94
CA LEU A 379 -8.94 9.24 -18.80
C LEU A 379 -8.22 10.15 -19.81
N MET A 380 -6.94 9.86 -20.13
CA MET A 380 -6.15 10.59 -21.13
C MET A 380 -6.49 10.20 -22.58
N ALA A 381 -7.01 8.98 -22.79
CA ALA A 381 -7.29 8.45 -24.11
C ALA A 381 -8.47 9.14 -24.79
N GLN A 382 -8.45 9.22 -26.11
CA GLN A 382 -9.60 9.65 -26.89
C GLN A 382 -10.57 8.48 -27.12
N GLY A 383 -11.87 8.70 -26.89
CA GLY A 383 -12.90 7.69 -27.07
C GLY A 383 -13.17 6.84 -25.82
N LYS A 384 -13.60 5.60 -26.04
CA LYS A 384 -14.06 4.69 -24.97
C LYS A 384 -12.97 3.69 -24.59
N THR A 385 -12.62 3.65 -23.31
CA THR A 385 -11.80 2.58 -22.71
C THR A 385 -12.66 1.66 -21.87
N GLU A 386 -12.49 0.35 -22.02
CA GLU A 386 -13.17 -0.67 -21.22
C GLU A 386 -12.13 -1.43 -20.39
N ILE A 387 -12.20 -1.35 -19.06
CA ILE A 387 -11.29 -2.04 -18.16
C ILE A 387 -12.01 -3.24 -17.53
N SER A 388 -11.49 -4.43 -17.77
CA SER A 388 -11.95 -5.68 -17.15
C SER A 388 -11.15 -6.05 -15.89
N ARG A 389 -11.63 -7.03 -15.10
CA ARG A 389 -11.02 -7.48 -13.83
C ARG A 389 -10.87 -6.36 -12.79
N VAL A 390 -11.86 -5.50 -12.67
CA VAL A 390 -11.84 -4.33 -11.78
C VAL A 390 -11.74 -4.67 -10.29
N TYR A 391 -11.96 -5.93 -9.91
CA TYR A 391 -11.74 -6.38 -8.53
C TYR A 391 -10.31 -6.10 -8.01
N HIS A 392 -9.34 -5.89 -8.90
CA HIS A 392 -8.00 -5.49 -8.51
C HIS A 392 -7.96 -4.06 -7.97
N ILE A 393 -8.69 -3.13 -8.60
CA ILE A 393 -8.72 -1.73 -8.14
C ILE A 393 -9.40 -1.61 -6.77
N ASP A 394 -10.45 -2.39 -6.52
CA ASP A 394 -11.22 -2.41 -5.27
C ASP A 394 -10.40 -2.88 -4.06
N ARG A 395 -9.24 -3.47 -4.30
CA ARG A 395 -8.29 -3.84 -3.25
C ARG A 395 -7.52 -2.67 -2.68
N GLY A 396 -7.40 -1.57 -3.41
CA GLY A 396 -6.52 -0.46 -3.03
C GLY A 396 -7.07 0.94 -3.21
N TYR A 397 -8.23 1.09 -3.82
CA TYR A 397 -8.87 2.39 -4.03
C TYR A 397 -10.36 2.31 -3.71
N GLU A 398 -10.79 3.17 -2.81
CA GLU A 398 -12.17 3.26 -2.38
C GLU A 398 -12.97 4.10 -3.38
N LYS A 399 -13.94 3.48 -4.09
CA LYS A 399 -14.86 4.15 -5.02
C LYS A 399 -14.17 5.11 -5.99
N ILE A 400 -13.11 4.65 -6.63
CA ILE A 400 -12.27 5.50 -7.47
C ILE A 400 -13.04 6.17 -8.61
N GLU A 401 -14.05 5.48 -9.16
CA GLU A 401 -14.93 6.00 -10.19
C GLU A 401 -15.77 7.19 -9.70
N GLU A 402 -16.33 7.11 -8.47
CA GLU A 402 -17.09 8.20 -7.86
C GLU A 402 -16.19 9.42 -7.62
N LYS A 403 -14.97 9.19 -7.12
CA LYS A 403 -14.00 10.25 -6.86
C LYS A 403 -13.54 10.94 -8.13
N PHE A 404 -13.24 10.21 -9.21
CA PHE A 404 -12.90 10.84 -10.49
C PHE A 404 -14.09 11.54 -11.13
N ASN A 405 -15.29 10.98 -11.03
CA ASN A 405 -16.51 11.64 -11.53
C ASN A 405 -16.79 12.96 -10.81
N SER A 406 -16.50 13.07 -9.50
CA SER A 406 -16.60 14.34 -8.76
C SER A 406 -15.61 15.40 -9.26
N LEU A 407 -14.55 15.00 -9.96
CA LEU A 407 -13.59 15.87 -10.62
C LEU A 407 -13.94 16.17 -12.10
N GLY A 408 -15.08 15.68 -12.61
CA GLY A 408 -15.53 15.89 -13.98
C GLY A 408 -15.16 14.80 -14.98
N ALA A 409 -14.64 13.68 -14.53
CA ALA A 409 -14.44 12.49 -15.37
C ALA A 409 -15.79 11.89 -15.80
N ASP A 410 -15.74 10.96 -16.75
CA ASP A 410 -16.89 10.17 -17.20
C ASP A 410 -16.54 8.68 -17.09
N ILE A 411 -16.77 8.17 -15.91
CA ILE A 411 -16.49 6.76 -15.56
C ILE A 411 -17.77 6.08 -15.11
N THR A 412 -18.09 4.94 -15.69
CA THR A 412 -19.23 4.11 -15.31
C THR A 412 -18.75 2.71 -14.93
N ARG A 413 -19.19 2.20 -13.79
CA ARG A 413 -19.02 0.80 -13.41
C ARG A 413 -20.22 -0.01 -13.91
N LEU A 414 -19.97 -1.08 -14.63
CA LEU A 414 -20.94 -2.07 -15.06
C LEU A 414 -20.74 -3.36 -14.25
N ASN A 415 -21.81 -3.86 -13.64
CA ASN A 415 -21.82 -5.11 -12.85
C ASN A 415 -22.10 -6.34 -13.72
#